data_b63998825e940996cb7984fce4ae57c3
#
_entry.id   b63998825e940996cb7984fce4ae57c3
#
_cell.length_a   1.000
_cell.length_b   1.000
_cell.length_c   1.000
_cell.angle_alpha   90.00
_cell.angle_beta   90.00
_cell.angle_gamma   90.00
#
_symmetry.space_group_name_H-M   'P 1'
#
loop_
_entity.id
_entity.type
_entity.pdbx_description
1 polymer ?
#
loop_
_entity_poly.entity_id
_entity_poly.type
_entity_poly.pdbx_seq_one_letter_code
_entity_poly.pdbx_strand_id
1 'polypeptide(L)'
;MNQTTKEPAVRTAAKTHMSASPHLRNRLTTGKVMLQVLLSLLPAAVVGVCANGFHAFLVIAVCMLSAMATEALFCLVTRKPSTVSDGSAAVTGLLLALCLPASVPLYVPVLGSVFAILVVKCLFGGLGKNFMNPALAARCFLLISFGSVMTRYTVDGVSCATPLADLAAGRPVDIMQAFLGFSNDVIGGSVAGMLIGGIYLWLVGGITLHIPLSVLASFTLFVGLFGGQGFDPAYLLAHLCSGGIVMGAVFMATDPVTSPTNAFGHVVYGCIIGILSGIFRVYGSATDSVSYAIITANLVVPIIDEYCIPRPYGLRNGAQEGKKKRPVLPKEAVILGVITLIAGICLSGVYAVTKEPIARQQQAASLASYREVCPDAESFAYDDDLSAAVEALGGGVYGTSFGKAYINEAVVGSAGDRIVGYVISVTSGDGVEGNITLSVGISADGTVTGIAFTELNETPGLGSLCGEPAFKDQFLGVRTDWFALSGSGMVIDGASAATGTADTASGATGTADAETGATASSDSVESVTVMTGSSTEIDGVSGATKSSRAVVNAINAALDFFRTYKKGGM
;
A
#
# COMPACT_ATOMS: atom_id res chain seq x y z
N MET A 1 89.80 -47.39 0.21
CA MET A 1 89.65 -45.94 0.11
C MET A 1 88.32 -45.62 -0.53
N ASN A 2 87.30 -45.44 0.28
CA ASN A 2 85.94 -45.11 -0.18
C ASN A 2 85.75 -43.61 -0.03
N GLN A 3 85.71 -42.88 -1.12
CA GLN A 3 85.26 -41.53 -1.14
C GLN A 3 83.74 -41.47 -1.29
N THR A 4 83.07 -41.20 -0.21
CA THR A 4 81.65 -40.84 -0.18
C THR A 4 81.48 -39.41 -0.67
N THR A 5 81.06 -39.24 -1.92
CA THR A 5 80.59 -37.97 -2.44
C THR A 5 79.31 -37.59 -1.76
N LYS A 6 79.33 -36.54 -0.92
CA LYS A 6 78.16 -35.88 -0.36
C LYS A 6 77.41 -35.15 -1.49
N GLU A 7 76.24 -35.61 -1.84
CA GLU A 7 75.29 -34.86 -2.68
C GLU A 7 74.96 -33.53 -2.00
N PRO A 8 74.92 -32.39 -2.74
CA PRO A 8 74.55 -31.13 -2.15
C PRO A 8 73.02 -31.14 -1.86
N ALA A 9 72.68 -30.81 -0.62
CA ALA A 9 71.30 -30.65 -0.17
C ALA A 9 70.53 -29.73 -1.15
N VAL A 10 69.53 -30.29 -1.83
CA VAL A 10 68.55 -29.56 -2.61
C VAL A 10 67.82 -28.59 -1.68
N ARG A 11 68.17 -27.30 -1.76
CA ARG A 11 67.40 -26.24 -1.10
C ARG A 11 65.99 -26.34 -1.64
N THR A 12 65.06 -26.76 -0.82
CA THR A 12 63.64 -26.66 -1.07
C THR A 12 63.31 -25.20 -1.39
N ALA A 13 63.12 -24.92 -2.68
CA ALA A 13 62.66 -23.62 -3.13
C ALA A 13 61.39 -23.29 -2.36
N ALA A 14 61.44 -22.20 -1.59
CA ALA A 14 60.24 -21.69 -0.94
C ALA A 14 59.17 -21.52 -2.03
N LYS A 15 58.03 -22.19 -1.88
CA LYS A 15 56.89 -22.05 -2.77
C LYS A 15 56.49 -20.58 -2.73
N THR A 16 56.93 -19.82 -3.74
CA THR A 16 56.46 -18.45 -3.94
C THR A 16 54.97 -18.53 -4.27
N HIS A 17 54.13 -18.14 -3.34
CA HIS A 17 52.71 -17.96 -3.57
C HIS A 17 52.50 -16.77 -4.50
N MET A 18 52.35 -17.01 -5.79
CA MET A 18 51.87 -15.98 -6.70
C MET A 18 50.35 -15.84 -6.48
N SER A 19 49.92 -14.66 -6.03
CA SER A 19 48.49 -14.35 -5.97
C SER A 19 47.91 -14.25 -7.39
N ALA A 20 46.70 -14.74 -7.57
CA ALA A 20 45.97 -14.53 -8.83
C ALA A 20 45.78 -13.01 -9.09
N SER A 21 45.85 -12.63 -10.37
CA SER A 21 45.53 -11.25 -10.77
C SER A 21 44.05 -10.91 -10.44
N PRO A 22 43.77 -9.63 -10.09
CA PRO A 22 44.64 -8.46 -10.13
C PRO A 22 45.56 -8.35 -8.91
N HIS A 23 46.80 -7.95 -9.16
CA HIS A 23 47.81 -7.78 -8.10
C HIS A 23 47.62 -6.50 -7.28
N LEU A 24 46.91 -5.50 -7.85
CA LEU A 24 46.46 -4.29 -7.16
C LEU A 24 45.03 -4.54 -6.63
N ARG A 25 44.90 -4.62 -5.31
CA ARG A 25 43.59 -4.79 -4.64
C ARG A 25 43.27 -3.52 -3.87
N ASN A 26 41.98 -3.09 -4.00
CA ASN A 26 41.46 -2.03 -3.14
C ASN A 26 41.41 -2.53 -1.68
N ARG A 27 41.66 -1.65 -0.72
CA ARG A 27 41.56 -1.94 0.72
C ARG A 27 40.12 -2.06 1.23
N LEU A 28 39.14 -1.72 0.37
CA LEU A 28 37.73 -1.84 0.70
C LEU A 28 37.30 -3.32 0.67
N THR A 29 36.88 -3.81 1.82
CA THR A 29 36.27 -5.14 1.94
C THR A 29 34.74 -5.01 1.93
N THR A 30 34.02 -6.09 1.58
CA THR A 30 32.54 -6.12 1.57
C THR A 30 31.96 -5.63 2.90
N GLY A 31 32.49 -6.10 4.03
CA GLY A 31 32.04 -5.67 5.36
C GLY A 31 32.25 -4.17 5.63
N LYS A 32 33.35 -3.57 5.10
CA LYS A 32 33.54 -2.10 5.21
C LYS A 32 32.50 -1.33 4.41
N VAL A 33 32.19 -1.79 3.19
CA VAL A 33 31.14 -1.17 2.36
C VAL A 33 29.78 -1.28 3.04
N MET A 34 29.43 -2.45 3.54
CA MET A 34 28.16 -2.65 4.27
C MET A 34 28.09 -1.80 5.55
N LEU A 35 29.20 -1.66 6.28
CA LEU A 35 29.26 -0.77 7.44
C LEU A 35 29.04 0.70 7.05
N GLN A 36 29.61 1.16 5.94
CA GLN A 36 29.38 2.52 5.43
C GLN A 36 27.92 2.75 5.08
N VAL A 37 27.25 1.76 4.47
CA VAL A 37 25.79 1.83 4.20
C VAL A 37 24.99 1.86 5.51
N LEU A 38 25.31 1.04 6.50
CA LEU A 38 24.67 1.10 7.81
C LEU A 38 24.82 2.47 8.47
N LEU A 39 26.04 3.03 8.46
CA LEU A 39 26.30 4.37 9.02
C LEU A 39 25.52 5.46 8.28
N SER A 40 25.39 5.33 6.97
CA SER A 40 24.66 6.31 6.15
C SER A 40 23.13 6.28 6.38
N LEU A 41 22.59 5.16 6.81
CA LEU A 41 21.16 5.03 7.14
C LEU A 41 20.82 5.47 8.58
N LEU A 42 21.83 5.60 9.46
CA LEU A 42 21.62 6.00 10.86
C LEU A 42 20.89 7.33 11.04
N PRO A 43 21.20 8.42 10.30
CA PRO A 43 20.48 9.67 10.49
C PRO A 43 18.98 9.52 10.29
N ALA A 44 18.56 8.81 9.25
CA ALA A 44 17.15 8.55 8.98
C ALA A 44 16.52 7.63 10.03
N ALA A 45 17.25 6.60 10.49
CA ALA A 45 16.76 5.70 11.54
C ALA A 45 16.58 6.45 12.87
N VAL A 46 17.51 7.33 13.24
CA VAL A 46 17.40 8.15 14.46
C VAL A 46 16.20 9.07 14.40
N VAL A 47 16.01 9.80 13.29
CA VAL A 47 14.83 10.66 13.11
C VAL A 47 13.56 9.83 13.16
N GLY A 48 13.50 8.68 12.49
CA GLY A 48 12.35 7.78 12.51
C GLY A 48 11.99 7.28 13.92
N VAL A 49 12.99 6.96 14.75
CA VAL A 49 12.77 6.59 16.16
C VAL A 49 12.31 7.78 16.99
N CYS A 50 12.86 8.98 16.76
CA CYS A 50 12.45 10.19 17.46
C CYS A 50 11.00 10.59 17.11
N ALA A 51 10.59 10.41 15.86
CA ALA A 51 9.25 10.75 15.40
C ALA A 51 8.18 9.72 15.82
N ASN A 52 8.52 8.41 15.77
CA ASN A 52 7.55 7.32 15.97
C ASN A 52 7.74 6.57 17.32
N GLY A 53 8.66 7.02 18.16
CA GLY A 53 8.84 6.49 19.52
C GLY A 53 9.52 5.12 19.59
N PHE A 54 9.43 4.49 20.79
CA PHE A 54 10.16 3.27 21.11
C PHE A 54 9.74 2.04 20.25
N HIS A 55 8.49 2.01 19.79
CA HIS A 55 8.02 0.89 18.95
C HIS A 55 8.77 0.84 17.60
N ALA A 56 9.06 1.99 17.00
CA ALA A 56 9.88 2.05 15.78
C ALA A 56 11.29 1.49 16.01
N PHE A 57 11.90 1.77 17.17
CA PHE A 57 13.18 1.15 17.54
C PHE A 57 13.07 -0.38 17.64
N LEU A 58 11.99 -0.91 18.24
CA LEU A 58 11.76 -2.35 18.31
C LEU A 58 11.60 -2.97 16.91
N VAL A 59 10.86 -2.33 16.00
CA VAL A 59 10.70 -2.79 14.61
C VAL A 59 12.06 -2.86 13.91
N ILE A 60 12.91 -1.84 14.04
CA ILE A 60 14.26 -1.82 13.47
C ILE A 60 15.11 -2.97 14.05
N ALA A 61 15.14 -3.11 15.37
CA ALA A 61 15.91 -4.15 16.03
C ALA A 61 15.46 -5.57 15.63
N VAL A 62 14.15 -5.80 15.59
CA VAL A 62 13.57 -7.09 15.20
C VAL A 62 13.87 -7.41 13.74
N CYS A 63 13.74 -6.46 12.81
CA CYS A 63 14.10 -6.67 11.41
C CYS A 63 15.58 -7.04 11.25
N MET A 64 16.48 -6.30 11.88
CA MET A 64 17.91 -6.56 11.79
C MET A 64 18.29 -7.92 12.40
N LEU A 65 17.81 -8.21 13.60
CA LEU A 65 18.11 -9.47 14.31
C LEU A 65 17.52 -10.69 13.58
N SER A 66 16.27 -10.60 13.11
CA SER A 66 15.64 -11.71 12.37
C SER A 66 16.30 -11.94 11.01
N ALA A 67 16.75 -10.90 10.31
CA ALA A 67 17.51 -11.02 9.07
C ALA A 67 18.84 -11.72 9.30
N MET A 68 19.61 -11.31 10.31
CA MET A 68 20.90 -11.93 10.67
C MET A 68 20.72 -13.38 11.15
N ALA A 69 19.70 -13.64 11.97
CA ALA A 69 19.38 -14.99 12.46
C ALA A 69 18.98 -15.91 11.32
N THR A 70 18.20 -15.46 10.36
CA THR A 70 17.80 -16.24 9.18
C THR A 70 19.01 -16.60 8.32
N GLU A 71 19.94 -15.69 8.08
CA GLU A 71 21.16 -15.96 7.33
C GLU A 71 22.06 -16.95 8.09
N ALA A 72 22.23 -16.78 9.41
CA ALA A 72 23.00 -17.69 10.24
C ALA A 72 22.40 -19.11 10.22
N LEU A 73 21.08 -19.23 10.38
CA LEU A 73 20.38 -20.51 10.34
C LEU A 73 20.51 -21.18 8.96
N PHE A 74 20.36 -20.43 7.88
CA PHE A 74 20.55 -20.95 6.52
C PHE A 74 21.97 -21.49 6.30
N CYS A 75 23.00 -20.74 6.72
CA CYS A 75 24.39 -21.18 6.62
C CYS A 75 24.63 -22.45 7.44
N LEU A 76 24.06 -22.54 8.65
CA LEU A 76 24.16 -23.71 9.53
C LEU A 76 23.52 -24.95 8.88
N VAL A 77 22.28 -24.82 8.39
CA VAL A 77 21.52 -25.92 7.76
C VAL A 77 22.20 -26.39 6.47
N THR A 78 22.68 -25.47 5.65
CA THR A 78 23.34 -25.79 4.37
C THR A 78 24.83 -26.12 4.53
N ARG A 79 25.37 -26.09 5.76
CA ARG A 79 26.79 -26.33 6.08
C ARG A 79 27.75 -25.45 5.27
N LYS A 80 27.34 -24.24 4.96
CA LYS A 80 28.17 -23.23 4.29
C LYS A 80 28.89 -22.36 5.33
N PRO A 81 30.04 -21.75 4.96
CA PRO A 81 30.68 -20.79 5.86
C PRO A 81 29.74 -19.62 6.17
N SER A 82 29.76 -19.16 7.42
CA SER A 82 28.89 -18.05 7.85
C SER A 82 29.27 -16.76 7.11
N THR A 83 28.28 -16.13 6.46
CA THR A 83 28.40 -14.85 5.76
C THR A 83 27.86 -13.69 6.60
N VAL A 84 27.30 -13.96 7.78
CA VAL A 84 26.67 -12.93 8.65
C VAL A 84 27.63 -11.79 9.00
N SER A 85 28.95 -12.10 9.10
CA SER A 85 29.99 -11.12 9.42
C SER A 85 30.22 -10.05 8.33
N ASP A 86 29.68 -10.22 7.13
CA ASP A 86 29.78 -9.22 6.07
C ASP A 86 28.81 -8.02 6.27
N GLY A 87 27.84 -8.13 7.18
CA GLY A 87 26.88 -7.10 7.52
C GLY A 87 25.73 -6.91 6.52
N SER A 88 25.70 -7.65 5.42
CA SER A 88 24.71 -7.47 4.36
C SER A 88 23.29 -7.80 4.81
N ALA A 89 23.10 -8.81 5.70
CA ALA A 89 21.78 -9.11 6.28
C ALA A 89 21.30 -7.98 7.19
N ALA A 90 22.21 -7.37 7.96
CA ALA A 90 21.86 -6.23 8.81
C ALA A 90 21.42 -5.01 7.97
N VAL A 91 22.11 -4.73 6.84
CA VAL A 91 21.69 -3.69 5.89
C VAL A 91 20.31 -3.97 5.32
N THR A 92 20.06 -5.21 4.87
CA THR A 92 18.74 -5.60 4.33
C THR A 92 17.65 -5.45 5.38
N GLY A 93 17.90 -5.90 6.64
CA GLY A 93 16.96 -5.74 7.74
C GLY A 93 16.69 -4.29 8.09
N LEU A 94 17.71 -3.43 8.12
CA LEU A 94 17.54 -1.99 8.38
C LEU A 94 16.75 -1.30 7.25
N LEU A 95 17.09 -1.57 5.98
CA LEU A 95 16.35 -1.03 4.82
C LEU A 95 14.89 -1.45 4.84
N LEU A 96 14.61 -2.73 5.15
CA LEU A 96 13.23 -3.20 5.28
C LEU A 96 12.51 -2.47 6.41
N ALA A 97 13.12 -2.36 7.59
CA ALA A 97 12.52 -1.69 8.75
C ALA A 97 12.16 -0.23 8.44
N LEU A 98 13.05 0.49 7.76
CA LEU A 98 12.81 1.88 7.35
C LEU A 98 11.67 2.02 6.34
N CYS A 99 11.29 0.95 5.66
CA CYS A 99 10.15 0.91 4.75
C CYS A 99 8.83 0.53 5.43
N LEU A 100 8.83 0.14 6.70
CA LEU A 100 7.62 -0.28 7.42
C LEU A 100 6.98 0.88 8.15
N PRO A 101 5.64 0.88 8.32
CA PRO A 101 4.97 1.74 9.29
C PRO A 101 5.42 1.41 10.71
N ALA A 102 5.47 2.40 11.58
CA ALA A 102 5.84 2.18 12.98
C ALA A 102 4.81 1.35 13.78
N SER A 103 3.57 1.31 13.31
CA SER A 103 2.44 0.63 13.98
C SER A 103 2.36 -0.88 13.73
N VAL A 104 3.24 -1.45 12.89
CA VAL A 104 3.16 -2.88 12.51
C VAL A 104 3.41 -3.81 13.71
N PRO A 105 2.61 -4.90 13.87
CA PRO A 105 2.89 -5.94 14.85
C PRO A 105 4.25 -6.61 14.60
N LEU A 106 4.99 -6.95 15.65
CA LEU A 106 6.38 -7.45 15.55
C LEU A 106 6.56 -8.76 14.75
N TYR A 107 5.50 -9.54 14.53
CA TYR A 107 5.60 -10.73 13.67
C TYR A 107 5.74 -10.38 12.18
N VAL A 108 5.20 -9.25 11.72
CA VAL A 108 5.30 -8.79 10.31
C VAL A 108 6.74 -8.49 9.91
N PRO A 109 7.52 -7.69 10.67
CA PRO A 109 8.95 -7.52 10.48
C PRO A 109 9.74 -8.83 10.40
N VAL A 110 9.43 -9.81 11.27
CA VAL A 110 10.09 -11.13 11.25
C VAL A 110 9.81 -11.85 9.94
N LEU A 111 8.55 -11.96 9.53
CA LEU A 111 8.16 -12.63 8.28
C LEU A 111 8.80 -11.96 7.05
N GLY A 112 8.79 -10.63 7.00
CA GLY A 112 9.43 -9.87 5.92
C GLY A 112 10.93 -10.12 5.86
N SER A 113 11.62 -10.10 7.00
CA SER A 113 13.07 -10.34 7.08
C SER A 113 13.44 -11.76 6.68
N VAL A 114 12.66 -12.75 7.11
CA VAL A 114 12.83 -14.15 6.71
C VAL A 114 12.66 -14.28 5.20
N PHE A 115 11.62 -13.70 4.62
CA PHE A 115 11.40 -13.71 3.18
C PHE A 115 12.55 -13.03 2.41
N ALA A 116 12.98 -11.83 2.83
CA ALA A 116 14.08 -11.10 2.21
C ALA A 116 15.36 -11.93 2.14
N ILE A 117 15.74 -12.52 3.27
CA ILE A 117 17.03 -13.24 3.38
C ILE A 117 16.94 -14.66 2.83
N LEU A 118 15.93 -15.44 3.24
CA LEU A 118 15.83 -16.82 2.80
C LEU A 118 15.51 -16.91 1.30
N VAL A 119 14.40 -16.30 0.89
CA VAL A 119 13.86 -16.46 -0.47
C VAL A 119 14.66 -15.65 -1.47
N VAL A 120 14.84 -14.34 -1.23
CA VAL A 120 15.41 -13.44 -2.26
C VAL A 120 16.93 -13.46 -2.28
N LYS A 121 17.61 -13.63 -1.13
CA LYS A 121 19.08 -13.62 -1.06
C LYS A 121 19.69 -15.02 -1.07
N CYS A 122 19.34 -15.88 -0.11
CA CYS A 122 20.04 -17.14 0.13
C CYS A 122 19.75 -18.22 -0.91
N LEU A 123 18.49 -18.40 -1.33
CA LEU A 123 18.11 -19.40 -2.33
C LEU A 123 18.73 -19.10 -3.72
N PHE A 124 18.95 -17.85 -4.06
CA PHE A 124 19.63 -17.46 -5.31
C PHE A 124 21.16 -17.55 -5.24
N GLY A 125 21.72 -17.88 -4.10
CA GLY A 125 23.15 -18.16 -3.94
C GLY A 125 23.92 -17.15 -3.09
N GLY A 126 23.24 -16.25 -2.39
CA GLY A 126 23.81 -15.28 -1.45
C GLY A 126 24.12 -13.93 -2.06
N LEU A 127 24.92 -13.13 -1.36
CA LEU A 127 25.29 -11.79 -1.77
C LEU A 127 25.89 -11.76 -3.18
N GLY A 128 25.42 -10.83 -4.02
CA GLY A 128 25.88 -10.66 -5.40
C GLY A 128 25.17 -11.52 -6.43
N LYS A 129 24.23 -12.38 -6.06
CA LYS A 129 23.47 -13.26 -6.97
C LYS A 129 21.96 -13.03 -6.96
N ASN A 130 21.48 -12.11 -6.18
CA ASN A 130 20.08 -11.72 -6.13
C ASN A 130 19.72 -10.90 -7.39
N PHE A 131 18.59 -11.24 -8.01
CA PHE A 131 18.10 -10.59 -9.24
C PHE A 131 17.27 -9.33 -8.94
N MET A 132 16.87 -9.10 -7.70
CA MET A 132 16.16 -7.92 -7.24
C MET A 132 16.62 -7.53 -5.83
N ASN A 133 16.32 -6.31 -5.41
CA ASN A 133 16.63 -5.84 -4.06
C ASN A 133 15.82 -6.61 -3.01
N PRO A 134 16.47 -7.30 -2.03
CA PRO A 134 15.79 -8.15 -1.08
C PRO A 134 14.83 -7.40 -0.14
N ALA A 135 15.19 -6.18 0.29
CA ALA A 135 14.34 -5.39 1.17
C ALA A 135 13.05 -4.94 0.46
N LEU A 136 13.14 -4.52 -0.81
CA LEU A 136 11.98 -4.13 -1.61
C LEU A 136 11.08 -5.31 -1.93
N ALA A 137 11.67 -6.46 -2.29
CA ALA A 137 10.91 -7.68 -2.55
C ALA A 137 10.11 -8.11 -1.30
N ALA A 138 10.73 -8.03 -0.11
CA ALA A 138 10.04 -8.32 1.15
C ALA A 138 8.93 -7.30 1.44
N ARG A 139 9.16 -6.01 1.19
CA ARG A 139 8.12 -5.00 1.34
C ARG A 139 6.91 -5.28 0.44
N CYS A 140 7.14 -5.58 -0.84
CA CYS A 140 6.05 -5.95 -1.75
C CYS A 140 5.31 -7.22 -1.31
N PHE A 141 6.05 -8.23 -0.83
CA PHE A 141 5.44 -9.43 -0.26
C PHE A 141 4.54 -9.10 0.93
N LEU A 142 5.01 -8.26 1.86
CA LEU A 142 4.24 -7.84 3.03
C LEU A 142 3.01 -7.01 2.65
N LEU A 143 3.10 -6.12 1.67
CA LEU A 143 1.97 -5.34 1.17
C LEU A 143 0.87 -6.21 0.56
N ILE A 144 1.26 -7.23 -0.21
CA ILE A 144 0.30 -8.16 -0.81
C ILE A 144 -0.34 -9.06 0.26
N SER A 145 0.45 -9.51 1.25
CA SER A 145 -0.01 -10.47 2.26
C SER A 145 -0.71 -9.82 3.46
N PHE A 146 -0.32 -8.62 3.83
CA PHE A 146 -0.77 -7.90 5.02
C PHE A 146 -1.15 -6.44 4.70
N GLY A 147 -1.85 -6.22 3.59
CA GLY A 147 -2.17 -4.89 3.07
C GLY A 147 -2.77 -3.96 4.12
N SER A 148 -3.80 -4.38 4.84
CA SER A 148 -4.48 -3.59 5.88
C SER A 148 -3.58 -3.20 7.06
N VAL A 149 -2.55 -4.02 7.37
CA VAL A 149 -1.58 -3.73 8.43
C VAL A 149 -0.49 -2.78 7.93
N MET A 150 -0.07 -2.96 6.68
CA MET A 150 1.00 -2.20 6.04
C MET A 150 0.61 -0.78 5.62
N THR A 151 -0.69 -0.54 5.45
CA THR A 151 -1.25 0.79 5.10
C THR A 151 -1.76 1.57 6.30
N ARG A 152 -1.74 0.98 7.50
CA ARG A 152 -2.18 1.64 8.72
C ARG A 152 -1.05 2.49 9.32
N TYR A 153 -1.24 3.79 9.32
CA TYR A 153 -0.35 4.75 9.94
C TYR A 153 -1.05 5.36 11.17
N THR A 154 -0.52 5.13 12.36
CA THR A 154 -1.11 5.63 13.61
C THR A 154 -0.11 6.49 14.36
N VAL A 155 -0.57 7.65 14.82
CA VAL A 155 0.16 8.53 15.76
C VAL A 155 -0.68 8.64 17.02
N ASP A 156 -0.08 8.34 18.16
CA ASP A 156 -0.76 8.34 19.48
C ASP A 156 -2.06 7.51 19.51
N GLY A 157 -2.10 6.40 18.74
CA GLY A 157 -3.26 5.51 18.66
C GLY A 157 -4.38 5.98 17.71
N VAL A 158 -4.23 7.13 17.08
CA VAL A 158 -5.19 7.65 16.10
C VAL A 158 -4.69 7.35 14.68
N SER A 159 -5.55 6.79 13.83
CA SER A 159 -5.23 6.60 12.41
C SER A 159 -5.21 7.95 11.69
N CYS A 160 -4.10 8.24 11.03
CA CYS A 160 -3.90 9.48 10.29
C CYS A 160 -3.61 9.19 8.82
N ALA A 161 -4.01 10.12 7.94
CA ALA A 161 -3.65 10.05 6.54
C ALA A 161 -2.14 10.25 6.36
N THR A 162 -1.56 9.58 5.37
CA THR A 162 -0.17 9.85 4.96
C THR A 162 -0.11 11.13 4.13
N PRO A 163 1.03 11.83 4.08
CA PRO A 163 1.20 13.00 3.23
C PRO A 163 0.86 12.71 1.76
N LEU A 164 1.10 11.49 1.31
CA LEU A 164 0.76 11.07 -0.04
C LEU A 164 -0.76 10.89 -0.25
N ALA A 165 -1.46 10.38 0.76
CA ALA A 165 -2.92 10.28 0.73
C ALA A 165 -3.59 11.67 0.76
N ASP A 166 -3.01 12.62 1.50
CA ASP A 166 -3.47 14.01 1.53
C ASP A 166 -3.27 14.69 0.18
N LEU A 167 -2.11 14.49 -0.47
CA LEU A 167 -1.86 14.97 -1.83
C LEU A 167 -2.85 14.39 -2.85
N ALA A 168 -3.13 13.09 -2.78
CA ALA A 168 -4.09 12.44 -3.66
C ALA A 168 -5.53 12.95 -3.44
N ALA A 169 -5.86 13.36 -2.22
CA ALA A 169 -7.14 13.99 -1.85
C ALA A 169 -7.18 15.51 -2.12
N GLY A 170 -6.11 16.09 -2.70
CA GLY A 170 -6.01 17.53 -2.96
C GLY A 170 -5.85 18.39 -1.71
N ARG A 171 -5.50 17.80 -0.56
CA ARG A 171 -5.28 18.52 0.70
C ARG A 171 -3.85 19.08 0.77
N PRO A 172 -3.64 20.24 1.41
CA PRO A 172 -2.32 20.81 1.58
C PRO A 172 -1.47 19.93 2.53
N VAL A 173 -0.22 19.69 2.15
CA VAL A 173 0.75 18.94 2.95
C VAL A 173 1.78 19.91 3.53
N ASP A 174 2.12 19.75 4.81
CA ASP A 174 3.23 20.46 5.42
C ASP A 174 4.57 19.88 4.93
N ILE A 175 5.14 20.53 3.93
CA ILE A 175 6.39 20.11 3.28
C ILE A 175 7.55 20.07 4.28
N MET A 176 7.58 20.97 5.28
CA MET A 176 8.66 21.02 6.27
C MET A 176 8.61 19.79 7.19
N GLN A 177 7.43 19.42 7.67
CA GLN A 177 7.26 18.21 8.50
C GLN A 177 7.58 16.95 7.70
N ALA A 178 7.14 16.85 6.44
CA ALA A 178 7.47 15.74 5.56
C ALA A 178 8.98 15.67 5.27
N PHE A 179 9.64 16.80 5.03
CA PHE A 179 11.08 16.86 4.81
C PHE A 179 11.90 16.42 6.02
N LEU A 180 11.51 16.86 7.21
CA LEU A 180 12.19 16.48 8.46
C LEU A 180 11.86 15.05 8.90
N GLY A 181 10.72 14.48 8.49
CA GLY A 181 10.30 13.12 8.83
C GLY A 181 9.43 13.03 10.09
N PHE A 182 8.75 14.13 10.45
CA PHE A 182 7.75 14.18 11.51
C PHE A 182 6.31 14.05 10.99
N SER A 183 6.16 13.64 9.75
CA SER A 183 4.86 13.32 9.14
C SER A 183 4.51 11.85 9.34
N ASN A 184 3.22 11.52 9.17
CA ASN A 184 2.69 10.16 9.28
C ASN A 184 3.09 9.33 8.04
N ASP A 185 4.29 8.79 8.04
CA ASP A 185 4.84 7.99 6.95
C ASP A 185 5.57 6.76 7.51
N VAL A 186 6.26 6.03 6.68
CA VAL A 186 7.14 4.93 7.09
C VAL A 186 8.25 5.43 8.04
N ILE A 187 8.82 4.52 8.84
CA ILE A 187 9.90 4.85 9.80
C ILE A 187 11.04 5.65 9.13
N GLY A 188 11.37 5.32 7.88
CA GLY A 188 12.39 6.01 7.08
C GLY A 188 11.88 7.23 6.30
N GLY A 189 10.77 7.85 6.67
CA GLY A 189 10.15 8.97 5.96
C GLY A 189 10.97 10.27 5.94
N SER A 190 12.01 10.41 6.78
CA SER A 190 12.86 11.61 6.83
C SER A 190 13.71 11.79 5.58
N VAL A 191 13.30 12.71 4.72
CA VAL A 191 14.08 13.11 3.53
C VAL A 191 15.41 13.75 3.93
N ALA A 192 15.42 14.59 4.95
CA ALA A 192 16.63 15.23 5.47
C ALA A 192 17.64 14.18 5.94
N GLY A 193 17.22 13.19 6.72
CA GLY A 193 18.08 12.09 7.19
C GLY A 193 18.63 11.26 6.03
N MET A 194 17.79 10.96 5.01
CA MET A 194 18.19 10.22 3.81
C MET A 194 19.20 11.00 2.95
N LEU A 195 19.03 12.32 2.80
CA LEU A 195 19.97 13.15 2.07
C LEU A 195 21.33 13.26 2.78
N ILE A 196 21.34 13.43 4.10
CA ILE A 196 22.59 13.44 4.90
C ILE A 196 23.35 12.12 4.69
N GLY A 197 22.65 10.98 4.81
CA GLY A 197 23.25 9.67 4.57
C GLY A 197 23.71 9.46 3.13
N GLY A 198 22.94 9.92 2.15
CA GLY A 198 23.27 9.86 0.73
C GLY A 198 24.52 10.68 0.37
N ILE A 199 24.62 11.92 0.91
CA ILE A 199 25.80 12.77 0.74
C ILE A 199 27.04 12.09 1.36
N TYR A 200 26.90 11.54 2.57
CA TYR A 200 27.98 10.78 3.19
C TYR A 200 28.44 9.62 2.30
N LEU A 201 27.50 8.83 1.77
CA LEU A 201 27.81 7.67 0.94
C LEU A 201 28.47 8.07 -0.39
N TRP A 202 28.06 9.19 -0.97
CA TRP A 202 28.68 9.78 -2.15
C TRP A 202 30.11 10.27 -1.88
N LEU A 203 30.35 10.97 -0.77
CA LEU A 203 31.66 11.47 -0.40
C LEU A 203 32.68 10.35 -0.14
N VAL A 204 32.22 9.22 0.42
CA VAL A 204 33.05 8.03 0.64
C VAL A 204 33.25 7.22 -0.65
N GLY A 205 32.55 7.56 -1.74
CA GLY A 205 32.60 6.85 -3.03
C GLY A 205 31.81 5.55 -3.05
N GLY A 206 30.83 5.38 -2.14
CA GLY A 206 29.95 4.21 -2.08
C GLY A 206 28.88 4.18 -3.18
N ILE A 207 28.42 5.35 -3.63
CA ILE A 207 27.43 5.51 -4.71
C ILE A 207 27.86 6.55 -5.72
N THR A 208 27.30 6.43 -6.95
CA THR A 208 27.38 7.46 -7.99
C THR A 208 26.08 8.23 -8.08
N LEU A 209 26.15 9.52 -8.38
CA LEU A 209 24.95 10.38 -8.46
C LEU A 209 24.09 10.15 -9.72
N HIS A 210 24.55 9.33 -10.68
CA HIS A 210 23.82 9.13 -11.95
C HIS A 210 22.42 8.55 -11.73
N ILE A 211 22.27 7.52 -10.87
CA ILE A 211 20.97 6.90 -10.58
C ILE A 211 20.08 7.85 -9.78
N PRO A 212 20.49 8.39 -8.61
CA PRO A 212 19.62 9.27 -7.83
C PRO A 212 19.14 10.48 -8.62
N LEU A 213 20.03 11.15 -9.35
CA LEU A 213 19.67 12.35 -10.11
C LEU A 213 18.72 12.02 -11.28
N SER A 214 18.96 10.93 -12.02
CA SER A 214 18.08 10.54 -13.13
C SER A 214 16.69 10.10 -12.64
N VAL A 215 16.61 9.39 -11.50
CA VAL A 215 15.32 9.01 -10.89
C VAL A 215 14.54 10.25 -10.48
N LEU A 216 15.15 11.14 -9.70
CA LEU A 216 14.46 12.33 -9.20
C LEU A 216 14.07 13.29 -10.33
N ALA A 217 14.95 13.49 -11.32
CA ALA A 217 14.67 14.37 -12.46
C ALA A 217 13.53 13.83 -13.34
N SER A 218 13.56 12.55 -13.71
CA SER A 218 12.53 11.94 -14.55
C SER A 218 11.19 11.82 -13.82
N PHE A 219 11.19 11.53 -12.52
CA PHE A 219 10.01 11.52 -11.67
C PHE A 219 9.36 12.92 -11.59
N THR A 220 10.16 13.95 -11.26
CA THR A 220 9.68 15.32 -11.17
C THR A 220 9.12 15.82 -12.49
N LEU A 221 9.80 15.51 -13.60
CA LEU A 221 9.33 15.83 -14.94
C LEU A 221 7.98 15.16 -15.25
N PHE A 222 7.85 13.87 -14.91
CA PHE A 222 6.61 13.12 -15.14
C PHE A 222 5.45 13.69 -14.32
N VAL A 223 5.65 13.91 -13.02
CA VAL A 223 4.62 14.49 -12.13
C VAL A 223 4.24 15.91 -12.57
N GLY A 224 5.21 16.73 -13.00
CA GLY A 224 4.94 18.07 -13.53
C GLY A 224 4.10 18.06 -14.81
N LEU A 225 4.29 17.05 -15.69
CA LEU A 225 3.54 16.96 -16.95
C LEU A 225 2.14 16.33 -16.78
N PHE A 226 2.01 15.32 -15.88
CA PHE A 226 0.81 14.48 -15.78
C PHE A 226 0.10 14.55 -14.43
N GLY A 227 0.67 15.23 -13.42
CA GLY A 227 0.12 15.29 -12.05
C GLY A 227 -1.05 16.25 -11.84
N GLY A 228 -1.48 16.98 -12.89
CA GLY A 228 -2.67 17.84 -12.86
C GLY A 228 -2.44 19.27 -12.37
N GLN A 229 -1.40 19.56 -11.57
CA GLN A 229 -1.07 20.93 -11.09
C GLN A 229 0.13 21.56 -11.83
N GLY A 230 0.62 20.92 -12.90
CA GLY A 230 1.75 21.40 -13.69
C GLY A 230 3.06 21.47 -12.90
N PHE A 231 3.88 22.50 -13.19
CA PHE A 231 5.18 22.69 -12.54
C PHE A 231 5.11 23.59 -11.30
N ASP A 232 4.03 23.50 -10.49
CA ASP A 232 4.00 24.21 -9.21
C ASP A 232 5.10 23.66 -8.27
N PRO A 233 6.04 24.52 -7.79
CA PRO A 233 7.16 24.08 -6.96
C PRO A 233 6.71 23.45 -5.64
N ALA A 234 5.62 23.94 -5.03
CA ALA A 234 5.11 23.39 -3.77
C ALA A 234 4.58 21.97 -3.98
N TYR A 235 3.81 21.76 -5.05
CA TYR A 235 3.28 20.46 -5.42
C TYR A 235 4.40 19.44 -5.73
N LEU A 236 5.39 19.84 -6.51
CA LEU A 236 6.52 18.97 -6.86
C LEU A 236 7.37 18.61 -5.63
N LEU A 237 7.64 19.60 -4.75
CA LEU A 237 8.36 19.35 -3.50
C LEU A 237 7.58 18.44 -2.55
N ALA A 238 6.27 18.61 -2.44
CA ALA A 238 5.43 17.73 -1.64
C ALA A 238 5.50 16.28 -2.14
N HIS A 239 5.47 16.05 -3.46
CA HIS A 239 5.65 14.73 -4.05
C HIS A 239 7.05 14.13 -3.85
N LEU A 240 8.10 14.96 -3.87
CA LEU A 240 9.48 14.53 -3.60
C LEU A 240 9.70 14.20 -2.11
N CYS A 241 9.05 14.95 -1.22
CA CYS A 241 9.16 14.74 0.23
C CYS A 241 8.25 13.63 0.77
N SER A 242 7.36 13.06 -0.06
CA SER A 242 6.39 12.04 0.35
C SER A 242 6.62 10.70 -0.35
N GLY A 243 6.22 9.60 0.31
CA GLY A 243 6.19 8.27 -0.31
C GLY A 243 7.55 7.67 -0.65
N GLY A 244 8.62 8.05 0.06
CA GLY A 244 9.90 7.34 0.05
C GLY A 244 10.69 7.38 -1.26
N ILE A 245 10.41 8.29 -2.21
CA ILE A 245 11.12 8.36 -3.51
C ILE A 245 12.62 8.63 -3.33
N VAL A 246 12.99 9.49 -2.37
CA VAL A 246 14.40 9.81 -2.08
C VAL A 246 15.13 8.59 -1.51
N MET A 247 14.51 7.86 -0.58
CA MET A 247 15.05 6.62 -0.04
C MET A 247 15.26 5.58 -1.15
N GLY A 248 14.25 5.39 -2.01
CA GLY A 248 14.33 4.50 -3.16
C GLY A 248 15.45 4.87 -4.13
N ALA A 249 15.58 6.15 -4.49
CA ALA A 249 16.56 6.64 -5.43
C ALA A 249 18.00 6.57 -4.90
N VAL A 250 18.22 6.87 -3.61
CA VAL A 250 19.57 7.00 -3.03
C VAL A 250 20.10 5.67 -2.51
N PHE A 251 19.28 4.83 -1.87
CA PHE A 251 19.74 3.62 -1.18
C PHE A 251 19.32 2.31 -1.83
N MET A 252 18.16 2.29 -2.50
CA MET A 252 17.60 1.02 -3.01
C MET A 252 17.89 0.79 -4.49
N ALA A 253 17.81 1.86 -5.31
CA ALA A 253 18.14 1.79 -6.73
C ALA A 253 19.65 1.77 -6.98
N THR A 254 20.45 2.24 -6.03
CA THR A 254 21.92 2.25 -6.11
C THR A 254 22.58 0.96 -5.61
N ASP A 255 21.80 -0.08 -5.30
CA ASP A 255 22.37 -1.39 -4.93
C ASP A 255 23.27 -1.92 -6.07
N PRO A 256 24.56 -2.14 -5.82
CA PRO A 256 25.51 -2.51 -6.87
C PRO A 256 25.26 -3.88 -7.50
N VAL A 257 24.42 -4.73 -6.85
CA VAL A 257 24.09 -6.06 -7.35
C VAL A 257 22.96 -6.01 -8.39
N THR A 258 22.00 -5.12 -8.20
CA THR A 258 20.75 -5.06 -8.98
C THR A 258 20.70 -3.86 -9.93
N SER A 259 21.71 -2.99 -9.92
CA SER A 259 21.83 -1.86 -10.84
C SER A 259 22.76 -2.18 -12.04
N PRO A 260 22.60 -1.47 -13.17
CA PRO A 260 23.49 -1.62 -14.33
C PRO A 260 24.95 -1.32 -14.01
N THR A 261 25.88 -1.85 -14.81
CA THR A 261 27.32 -1.70 -14.59
C THR A 261 27.91 -0.39 -15.12
N ASN A 262 27.23 0.25 -16.09
CA ASN A 262 27.74 1.40 -16.85
C ASN A 262 27.05 2.71 -16.47
N ALA A 263 27.79 3.83 -16.54
CA ALA A 263 27.25 5.16 -16.22
C ALA A 263 26.06 5.55 -17.11
N PHE A 264 26.08 5.22 -18.41
CA PHE A 264 24.95 5.46 -19.30
C PHE A 264 23.75 4.54 -18.94
N GLY A 265 24.03 3.27 -18.61
CA GLY A 265 23.02 2.34 -18.09
C GLY A 265 22.38 2.84 -16.79
N HIS A 266 23.16 3.47 -15.90
CA HIS A 266 22.64 4.10 -14.67
C HIS A 266 21.60 5.18 -14.99
N VAL A 267 21.85 6.04 -15.99
CA VAL A 267 20.91 7.11 -16.37
C VAL A 267 19.63 6.50 -16.96
N VAL A 268 19.77 5.54 -17.89
CA VAL A 268 18.60 4.86 -18.49
C VAL A 268 17.76 4.16 -17.43
N TYR A 269 18.41 3.41 -16.54
CA TYR A 269 17.77 2.71 -15.43
C TYR A 269 17.03 3.67 -14.50
N GLY A 270 17.69 4.78 -14.11
CA GLY A 270 17.08 5.79 -13.27
C GLY A 270 15.89 6.49 -13.94
N CYS A 271 15.95 6.75 -15.26
CA CYS A 271 14.82 7.30 -16.01
C CYS A 271 13.63 6.33 -16.01
N ILE A 272 13.88 5.03 -16.20
CA ILE A 272 12.82 4.01 -16.15
C ILE A 272 12.15 4.00 -14.77
N ILE A 273 12.93 3.99 -13.69
CA ILE A 273 12.40 4.02 -12.31
C ILE A 273 11.57 5.28 -12.08
N GLY A 274 12.08 6.46 -12.45
CA GLY A 274 11.37 7.72 -12.20
C GLY A 274 10.05 7.81 -12.97
N ILE A 275 10.03 7.39 -14.24
CA ILE A 275 8.80 7.36 -15.05
C ILE A 275 7.80 6.35 -14.46
N LEU A 276 8.22 5.12 -14.17
CA LEU A 276 7.33 4.10 -13.58
C LEU A 276 6.79 4.54 -12.22
N SER A 277 7.65 5.12 -11.37
CA SER A 277 7.22 5.67 -10.08
C SER A 277 6.18 6.77 -10.25
N GLY A 278 6.35 7.63 -11.26
CA GLY A 278 5.38 8.66 -11.61
C GLY A 278 4.06 8.09 -12.10
N ILE A 279 4.09 7.09 -13.00
CA ILE A 279 2.89 6.41 -13.50
C ILE A 279 2.12 5.77 -12.34
N PHE A 280 2.80 4.98 -11.50
CA PHE A 280 2.15 4.32 -10.37
C PHE A 280 1.61 5.31 -9.33
N ARG A 281 2.21 6.51 -9.21
CA ARG A 281 1.78 7.53 -8.26
C ARG A 281 0.61 8.37 -8.76
N VAL A 282 0.57 8.70 -10.05
CA VAL A 282 -0.48 9.54 -10.63
C VAL A 282 -1.73 8.73 -10.99
N TYR A 283 -1.55 7.52 -11.54
CA TYR A 283 -2.65 6.69 -12.04
C TYR A 283 -2.98 5.47 -11.18
N GLY A 284 -2.12 5.13 -10.21
CA GLY A 284 -2.32 3.98 -9.32
C GLY A 284 -2.88 4.39 -7.96
N SER A 285 -3.23 3.39 -7.13
CA SER A 285 -3.63 3.54 -5.72
C SER A 285 -2.43 3.75 -4.77
N ALA A 286 -1.48 4.30 -5.20
CA ALA A 286 -0.27 5.03 -4.88
C ALA A 286 0.51 4.86 -3.56
N THR A 287 0.19 3.99 -2.64
CA THR A 287 0.96 3.89 -1.39
C THR A 287 2.41 3.44 -1.57
N ASP A 288 2.75 2.68 -2.63
CA ASP A 288 4.09 2.12 -2.82
C ASP A 288 4.63 2.14 -4.24
N SER A 289 4.39 3.22 -4.95
CA SER A 289 4.82 3.41 -6.35
C SER A 289 6.31 3.12 -6.58
N VAL A 290 7.18 3.51 -5.65
CA VAL A 290 8.64 3.42 -5.79
C VAL A 290 9.15 1.98 -5.69
N SER A 291 8.60 1.19 -4.77
CA SER A 291 9.01 -0.20 -4.57
C SER A 291 8.74 -1.05 -5.82
N TYR A 292 7.55 -0.92 -6.38
CA TYR A 292 7.19 -1.63 -7.62
C TYR A 292 8.00 -1.17 -8.83
N ALA A 293 8.26 0.14 -8.93
CA ALA A 293 9.06 0.69 -10.02
C ALA A 293 10.49 0.16 -10.01
N ILE A 294 11.15 0.13 -8.84
CA ILE A 294 12.53 -0.36 -8.72
C ILE A 294 12.59 -1.88 -9.02
N ILE A 295 11.67 -2.69 -8.48
CA ILE A 295 11.65 -4.14 -8.75
C ILE A 295 11.44 -4.40 -10.25
N THR A 296 10.51 -3.69 -10.88
CA THR A 296 10.27 -3.82 -12.32
C THR A 296 11.52 -3.41 -13.12
N ALA A 297 12.17 -2.32 -12.75
CA ALA A 297 13.40 -1.87 -13.39
C ALA A 297 14.56 -2.86 -13.20
N ASN A 298 14.68 -3.51 -12.03
CA ASN A 298 15.69 -4.54 -11.77
C ASN A 298 15.59 -5.71 -12.76
N LEU A 299 14.38 -6.10 -13.18
CA LEU A 299 14.16 -7.15 -14.16
C LEU A 299 14.67 -6.75 -15.58
N VAL A 300 14.73 -5.46 -15.86
CA VAL A 300 15.17 -4.92 -17.15
C VAL A 300 16.69 -4.69 -17.19
N VAL A 301 17.40 -4.70 -16.04
CA VAL A 301 18.85 -4.45 -15.96
C VAL A 301 19.68 -5.33 -16.90
N PRO A 302 19.45 -6.65 -17.05
CA PRO A 302 20.22 -7.46 -17.98
C PRO A 302 20.11 -6.99 -19.43
N ILE A 303 18.95 -6.46 -19.82
CA ILE A 303 18.71 -5.88 -21.14
C ILE A 303 19.47 -4.56 -21.26
N ILE A 304 19.40 -3.70 -20.25
CA ILE A 304 20.13 -2.42 -20.25
C ILE A 304 21.63 -2.66 -20.39
N ASP A 305 22.19 -3.62 -19.63
CA ASP A 305 23.61 -3.93 -19.69
C ASP A 305 24.03 -4.48 -21.06
N GLU A 306 23.18 -5.25 -21.75
CA GLU A 306 23.48 -5.74 -23.11
C GLU A 306 23.55 -4.61 -24.15
N TYR A 307 22.63 -3.64 -24.06
CA TYR A 307 22.59 -2.52 -25.02
C TYR A 307 23.52 -1.36 -24.67
N CYS A 308 23.86 -1.19 -23.41
CA CYS A 308 24.69 -0.08 -22.92
C CYS A 308 26.17 -0.45 -22.75
N ILE A 309 26.67 -1.53 -23.34
CA ILE A 309 28.08 -1.93 -23.24
C ILE A 309 29.00 -0.83 -23.80
N PRO A 310 29.98 -0.33 -23.02
CA PRO A 310 30.92 0.64 -23.51
C PRO A 310 31.82 0.02 -24.59
N ARG A 311 32.16 0.79 -25.60
CA ARG A 311 33.04 0.32 -26.66
C ARG A 311 34.41 -0.02 -26.09
N PRO A 312 35.00 -1.18 -26.47
CA PRO A 312 36.35 -1.52 -26.03
C PRO A 312 37.37 -0.45 -26.48
N TYR A 313 38.31 -0.13 -25.62
CA TYR A 313 39.34 0.83 -25.91
C TYR A 313 40.20 0.37 -27.10
N GLY A 314 40.48 1.26 -28.06
CA GLY A 314 41.34 0.98 -29.22
C GLY A 314 40.62 0.44 -30.47
N LEU A 315 39.33 0.20 -30.46
CA LEU A 315 38.58 -0.17 -31.69
C LEU A 315 38.18 1.08 -32.47
N ARG A 316 38.66 1.16 -33.73
CA ARG A 316 38.30 2.24 -34.66
C ARG A 316 36.85 2.08 -35.11
N ASN A 317 36.13 3.20 -35.32
CA ASN A 317 34.77 3.18 -35.87
C ASN A 317 34.74 2.40 -37.19
N GLY A 318 34.06 1.27 -37.26
CA GLY A 318 33.92 0.42 -38.42
C GLY A 318 34.39 -1.03 -38.27
N ALA A 319 35.09 -1.40 -37.17
CA ALA A 319 35.65 -2.76 -37.02
C ALA A 319 34.69 -3.77 -36.36
N GLN A 320 33.42 -3.45 -36.18
CA GLN A 320 32.39 -4.39 -35.74
C GLN A 320 31.40 -4.78 -36.84
N GLU A 321 31.90 -5.19 -38.00
CA GLU A 321 31.16 -6.10 -38.88
C GLU A 321 31.46 -7.56 -38.50
N GLY A 322 31.24 -7.91 -37.28
CA GLY A 322 31.42 -9.23 -36.73
C GLY A 322 30.07 -9.86 -36.34
N LYS A 323 29.48 -10.58 -37.30
CA LYS A 323 28.39 -11.53 -37.13
C LYS A 323 27.11 -10.93 -36.51
N LYS A 324 26.15 -10.52 -37.33
CA LYS A 324 24.74 -10.53 -37.00
C LYS A 324 24.42 -11.89 -36.36
N LYS A 325 24.41 -11.95 -35.04
CA LYS A 325 23.84 -13.10 -34.35
C LYS A 325 22.41 -13.21 -34.85
N ARG A 326 22.07 -14.34 -35.46
CA ARG A 326 20.67 -14.67 -35.75
C ARG A 326 19.92 -14.51 -34.44
N PRO A 327 18.69 -13.98 -34.44
CA PRO A 327 17.87 -13.91 -33.24
C PRO A 327 17.52 -15.35 -32.82
N VAL A 328 18.41 -15.97 -32.09
CA VAL A 328 18.11 -17.16 -31.29
C VAL A 328 17.40 -16.58 -30.07
N LEU A 329 16.16 -17.02 -29.85
CA LEU A 329 15.46 -16.69 -28.60
C LEU A 329 16.45 -16.92 -27.45
N PRO A 330 16.75 -15.88 -26.65
CA PRO A 330 17.69 -16.04 -25.58
C PRO A 330 17.18 -17.15 -24.65
N LYS A 331 18.03 -18.05 -24.23
CA LYS A 331 17.67 -19.19 -23.36
C LYS A 331 16.95 -18.68 -22.12
N GLU A 332 17.33 -17.53 -21.64
CA GLU A 332 16.75 -16.82 -20.48
C GLU A 332 15.27 -16.48 -20.71
N ALA A 333 14.91 -16.02 -21.92
CA ALA A 333 13.52 -15.73 -22.27
C ALA A 333 12.66 -17.00 -22.32
N VAL A 334 13.22 -18.10 -22.82
CA VAL A 334 12.53 -19.40 -22.82
C VAL A 334 12.34 -19.93 -21.40
N ILE A 335 13.39 -19.83 -20.55
CA ILE A 335 13.30 -20.23 -19.13
C ILE A 335 12.27 -19.39 -18.41
N LEU A 336 12.27 -18.06 -18.59
CA LEU A 336 11.27 -17.18 -18.01
C LEU A 336 9.85 -17.55 -18.47
N GLY A 337 9.68 -17.81 -19.78
CA GLY A 337 8.41 -18.26 -20.34
C GLY A 337 7.92 -19.58 -19.73
N VAL A 338 8.81 -20.53 -19.50
CA VAL A 338 8.47 -21.79 -18.83
C VAL A 338 8.09 -21.58 -17.36
N ILE A 339 8.84 -20.74 -16.63
CA ILE A 339 8.54 -20.42 -15.23
C ILE A 339 7.18 -19.74 -15.11
N THR A 340 6.88 -18.74 -15.96
CA THR A 340 5.59 -18.04 -15.93
C THR A 340 4.43 -18.97 -16.33
N LEU A 341 4.65 -19.87 -17.27
CA LEU A 341 3.66 -20.88 -17.64
C LEU A 341 3.35 -21.83 -16.49
N ILE A 342 4.39 -22.35 -15.82
CA ILE A 342 4.23 -23.22 -14.63
C ILE A 342 3.53 -22.46 -13.50
N ALA A 343 3.95 -21.24 -13.22
CA ALA A 343 3.31 -20.40 -12.20
C ALA A 343 1.83 -20.13 -12.53
N GLY A 344 1.51 -19.84 -13.80
CA GLY A 344 0.15 -19.67 -14.26
C GLY A 344 -0.72 -20.93 -14.11
N ILE A 345 -0.16 -22.09 -14.44
CA ILE A 345 -0.85 -23.38 -14.25
C ILE A 345 -1.08 -23.66 -12.77
N CYS A 346 -0.07 -23.46 -11.91
CA CYS A 346 -0.20 -23.64 -10.47
C CYS A 346 -1.25 -22.70 -9.87
N LEU A 347 -1.23 -21.42 -10.25
CA LEU A 347 -2.20 -20.43 -9.79
C LEU A 347 -3.62 -20.77 -10.26
N SER A 348 -3.78 -21.18 -11.53
CA SER A 348 -5.06 -21.64 -12.07
C SER A 348 -5.56 -22.89 -11.34
N GLY A 349 -4.67 -23.82 -10.99
CA GLY A 349 -5.00 -25.01 -10.22
C GLY A 349 -5.49 -24.65 -8.81
N VAL A 350 -4.78 -23.76 -8.11
CA VAL A 350 -5.20 -23.24 -6.80
C VAL A 350 -6.56 -22.56 -6.89
N TYR A 351 -6.73 -21.68 -7.89
CA TYR A 351 -8.01 -20.99 -8.12
C TYR A 351 -9.16 -21.98 -8.38
N ALA A 352 -8.95 -22.99 -9.21
CA ALA A 352 -9.98 -24.01 -9.48
C ALA A 352 -10.41 -24.77 -8.22
N VAL A 353 -9.47 -25.08 -7.32
CA VAL A 353 -9.76 -25.76 -6.05
C VAL A 353 -10.41 -24.83 -5.03
N THR A 354 -10.02 -23.53 -5.00
CA THR A 354 -10.50 -22.59 -3.99
C THR A 354 -11.79 -21.87 -4.38
N LYS A 355 -12.14 -21.83 -5.67
CA LYS A 355 -13.34 -21.13 -6.18
C LYS A 355 -14.63 -21.60 -5.51
N GLU A 356 -14.87 -22.91 -5.43
CA GLU A 356 -16.09 -23.44 -4.79
C GLU A 356 -16.14 -23.19 -3.27
N PRO A 357 -15.08 -23.46 -2.48
CA PRO A 357 -15.08 -23.12 -1.07
C PRO A 357 -15.32 -21.63 -0.80
N ILE A 358 -14.71 -20.75 -1.58
CA ILE A 358 -14.92 -19.29 -1.47
C ILE A 358 -16.37 -18.93 -1.77
N ALA A 359 -16.95 -19.44 -2.87
CA ALA A 359 -18.33 -19.18 -3.23
C ALA A 359 -19.32 -19.67 -2.15
N ARG A 360 -19.08 -20.87 -1.59
CA ARG A 360 -19.90 -21.41 -0.48
C ARG A 360 -19.79 -20.56 0.78
N GLN A 361 -18.59 -20.08 1.10
CA GLN A 361 -18.38 -19.21 2.26
C GLN A 361 -19.06 -17.85 2.07
N GLN A 362 -19.00 -17.26 0.89
CA GLN A 362 -19.70 -16.02 0.55
C GLN A 362 -21.22 -16.20 0.65
N GLN A 363 -21.76 -17.25 0.07
CA GLN A 363 -23.20 -17.56 0.19
C GLN A 363 -23.62 -17.77 1.65
N ALA A 364 -22.82 -18.48 2.45
CA ALA A 364 -23.10 -18.66 3.86
C ALA A 364 -23.07 -17.34 4.64
N ALA A 365 -22.15 -16.45 4.32
CA ALA A 365 -22.06 -15.12 4.92
C ALA A 365 -23.26 -14.24 4.53
N SER A 366 -23.66 -14.24 3.25
CA SER A 366 -24.87 -13.54 2.80
C SER A 366 -26.13 -14.06 3.48
N LEU A 367 -26.32 -15.38 3.55
CA LEU A 367 -27.46 -15.98 4.25
C LEU A 367 -27.48 -15.69 5.75
N ALA A 368 -26.31 -15.62 6.39
CA ALA A 368 -26.19 -15.23 7.79
C ALA A 368 -26.63 -13.78 8.00
N SER A 369 -26.21 -12.86 7.13
CA SER A 369 -26.61 -11.45 7.18
C SER A 369 -28.11 -11.29 6.90
N TYR A 370 -28.70 -12.07 5.99
CA TYR A 370 -30.13 -12.03 5.71
C TYR A 370 -30.98 -12.48 6.92
N ARG A 371 -30.54 -13.53 7.63
CA ARG A 371 -31.19 -13.98 8.86
C ARG A 371 -31.04 -12.97 10.01
N GLU A 372 -29.95 -12.24 10.07
CA GLU A 372 -29.73 -11.19 11.08
C GLU A 372 -30.72 -10.03 10.85
N VAL A 373 -30.94 -9.61 9.59
CA VAL A 373 -31.80 -8.47 9.26
C VAL A 373 -33.29 -8.82 9.10
N CYS A 374 -33.62 -10.09 8.88
CA CYS A 374 -35.01 -10.56 8.76
C CYS A 374 -35.20 -11.90 9.52
N PRO A 375 -35.21 -11.86 10.86
CA PRO A 375 -35.26 -13.07 11.70
C PRO A 375 -36.56 -13.87 11.57
N ASP A 376 -37.64 -13.23 11.15
CA ASP A 376 -38.96 -13.85 11.00
C ASP A 376 -39.11 -14.63 9.68
N ALA A 377 -38.11 -14.56 8.77
CA ALA A 377 -38.12 -15.29 7.52
C ALA A 377 -37.52 -16.70 7.68
N GLU A 378 -38.27 -17.72 7.24
CA GLU A 378 -37.80 -19.12 7.22
C GLU A 378 -36.96 -19.43 5.98
N SER A 379 -37.28 -18.78 4.86
CA SER A 379 -36.55 -18.97 3.59
C SER A 379 -36.35 -17.64 2.85
N PHE A 380 -35.26 -17.58 2.08
CA PHE A 380 -34.94 -16.46 1.22
C PHE A 380 -34.90 -16.94 -0.22
N ALA A 381 -35.64 -16.27 -1.09
CA ALA A 381 -35.72 -16.60 -2.51
C ALA A 381 -35.51 -15.36 -3.38
N TYR A 382 -34.91 -15.58 -4.53
CA TYR A 382 -34.84 -14.55 -5.57
C TYR A 382 -36.19 -14.46 -6.25
N ASP A 383 -36.75 -13.26 -6.35
CA ASP A 383 -37.94 -12.95 -7.14
C ASP A 383 -37.47 -12.50 -8.52
N ASP A 384 -38.07 -13.04 -9.58
CA ASP A 384 -37.66 -12.74 -10.96
C ASP A 384 -37.85 -11.26 -11.31
N ASP A 385 -38.92 -10.62 -10.82
CA ASP A 385 -39.20 -9.21 -11.06
C ASP A 385 -38.21 -8.30 -10.30
N LEU A 386 -37.88 -8.67 -9.06
CA LEU A 386 -36.93 -7.94 -8.23
C LEU A 386 -35.48 -8.08 -8.78
N SER A 387 -35.12 -9.26 -9.24
CA SER A 387 -33.85 -9.55 -9.88
C SER A 387 -33.72 -8.78 -11.20
N ALA A 388 -34.77 -8.74 -12.02
CA ALA A 388 -34.78 -7.95 -13.25
C ALA A 388 -34.65 -6.43 -12.98
N ALA A 389 -35.24 -5.93 -11.89
CA ALA A 389 -35.08 -4.54 -11.47
C ALA A 389 -33.63 -4.21 -11.05
N VAL A 390 -32.94 -5.13 -10.37
CA VAL A 390 -31.52 -4.98 -10.03
C VAL A 390 -30.64 -5.06 -11.28
N GLU A 391 -30.90 -6.01 -12.19
CA GLU A 391 -30.16 -6.15 -13.46
C GLU A 391 -30.33 -4.92 -14.37
N ALA A 392 -31.50 -4.27 -14.36
CA ALA A 392 -31.76 -3.06 -15.13
C ALA A 392 -30.86 -1.87 -14.69
N LEU A 393 -30.33 -1.90 -13.47
CA LEU A 393 -29.36 -0.90 -12.99
C LEU A 393 -27.95 -1.11 -13.59
N GLY A 394 -27.70 -2.28 -14.20
CA GLY A 394 -26.44 -2.57 -14.92
C GLY A 394 -25.18 -2.52 -14.07
N GLY A 395 -25.27 -2.67 -12.74
CA GLY A 395 -24.15 -2.56 -11.82
C GLY A 395 -23.58 -1.15 -11.69
N GLY A 396 -24.30 -0.13 -12.17
CA GLY A 396 -23.94 1.28 -12.04
C GLY A 396 -24.24 1.86 -10.66
N VAL A 397 -23.77 3.08 -10.41
CA VAL A 397 -24.11 3.84 -9.19
C VAL A 397 -25.60 4.10 -9.15
N TYR A 398 -26.24 3.74 -8.03
CA TYR A 398 -27.67 3.96 -7.83
C TYR A 398 -27.96 5.42 -7.50
N GLY A 399 -28.52 6.16 -8.44
CA GLY A 399 -28.88 7.55 -8.27
C GLY A 399 -27.69 8.49 -8.03
N THR A 400 -27.89 9.78 -8.22
CA THR A 400 -26.85 10.81 -7.97
C THR A 400 -26.87 11.33 -6.53
N SER A 401 -27.93 11.02 -5.77
CA SER A 401 -28.19 11.61 -4.45
C SER A 401 -27.62 10.80 -3.28
N PHE A 402 -27.20 9.55 -3.52
CA PHE A 402 -26.77 8.61 -2.47
C PHE A 402 -25.26 8.32 -2.52
N GLY A 403 -24.47 9.22 -3.08
CA GLY A 403 -23.03 9.00 -3.28
C GLY A 403 -22.78 7.81 -4.22
N LYS A 404 -21.72 7.05 -3.96
CA LYS A 404 -21.36 5.86 -4.74
C LYS A 404 -22.01 4.60 -4.16
N ALA A 405 -23.35 4.54 -4.12
CA ALA A 405 -24.08 3.36 -3.70
C ALA A 405 -24.37 2.44 -4.89
N TYR A 406 -24.18 1.15 -4.72
CA TYR A 406 -24.41 0.09 -5.70
C TYR A 406 -25.35 -0.94 -5.10
N ILE A 407 -26.46 -1.25 -5.75
CA ILE A 407 -27.36 -2.33 -5.35
C ILE A 407 -26.85 -3.62 -5.96
N ASN A 408 -26.45 -4.57 -5.12
CA ASN A 408 -25.85 -5.83 -5.56
C ASN A 408 -26.89 -6.88 -5.85
N GLU A 409 -27.79 -7.08 -4.88
CA GLU A 409 -28.86 -8.09 -4.97
C GLU A 409 -30.02 -7.71 -4.06
N ALA A 410 -31.19 -8.25 -4.37
CA ALA A 410 -32.36 -8.11 -3.55
C ALA A 410 -33.10 -9.46 -3.49
N VAL A 411 -33.48 -9.87 -2.29
CA VAL A 411 -34.15 -11.15 -2.04
C VAL A 411 -35.41 -10.97 -1.21
N VAL A 412 -36.36 -11.86 -1.38
CA VAL A 412 -37.63 -11.90 -0.63
C VAL A 412 -37.52 -12.91 0.50
N GLY A 413 -37.76 -12.46 1.72
CA GLY A 413 -37.88 -13.31 2.89
C GLY A 413 -39.33 -13.78 3.08
N SER A 414 -39.53 -15.10 3.15
CA SER A 414 -40.86 -15.71 3.32
C SER A 414 -40.91 -16.65 4.51
N ALA A 415 -42.06 -16.70 5.16
CA ALA A 415 -42.42 -17.68 6.17
C ALA A 415 -43.61 -18.48 5.65
N GLY A 416 -43.37 -19.68 5.13
CA GLY A 416 -44.31 -20.44 4.32
C GLY A 416 -44.69 -19.68 3.04
N ASP A 417 -45.99 -19.46 2.76
CA ASP A 417 -46.47 -18.72 1.58
C ASP A 417 -46.57 -17.19 1.81
N ARG A 418 -46.23 -16.70 3.00
CA ARG A 418 -46.37 -15.29 3.32
C ARG A 418 -45.02 -14.57 3.18
N ILE A 419 -45.00 -13.49 2.41
CA ILE A 419 -43.86 -12.58 2.36
C ILE A 419 -43.77 -11.81 3.68
N VAL A 420 -42.67 -11.95 4.40
CA VAL A 420 -42.38 -11.28 5.67
C VAL A 420 -41.65 -9.95 5.42
N GLY A 421 -40.73 -9.95 4.49
CA GLY A 421 -39.94 -8.76 4.17
C GLY A 421 -39.03 -8.94 2.96
N TYR A 422 -38.24 -7.93 2.71
CA TYR A 422 -37.26 -7.86 1.63
C TYR A 422 -35.88 -7.59 2.22
N VAL A 423 -34.85 -8.18 1.66
CA VAL A 423 -33.46 -7.90 2.02
C VAL A 423 -32.77 -7.39 0.79
N ILE A 424 -32.20 -6.18 0.90
CA ILE A 424 -31.48 -5.52 -0.18
C ILE A 424 -30.02 -5.40 0.23
N SER A 425 -29.11 -5.99 -0.55
CA SER A 425 -27.68 -5.89 -0.37
C SER A 425 -27.14 -4.70 -1.15
N VAL A 426 -26.45 -3.79 -0.44
CA VAL A 426 -25.94 -2.54 -1.01
C VAL A 426 -24.46 -2.40 -0.66
N THR A 427 -23.67 -1.96 -1.64
CA THR A 427 -22.26 -1.56 -1.44
C THR A 427 -22.13 -0.06 -1.56
N SER A 428 -21.55 0.58 -0.56
CA SER A 428 -21.11 1.98 -0.64
C SER A 428 -19.63 2.05 -0.97
N GLY A 429 -19.28 2.75 -2.04
CA GLY A 429 -17.90 3.07 -2.43
C GLY A 429 -17.34 4.34 -1.78
N ASP A 430 -18.09 4.96 -0.85
CA ASP A 430 -17.70 6.20 -0.18
C ASP A 430 -17.04 5.96 1.19
N GLY A 431 -16.72 4.71 1.53
CA GLY A 431 -15.93 4.37 2.72
C GLY A 431 -14.55 5.06 2.72
N VAL A 432 -13.88 5.07 3.87
CA VAL A 432 -12.55 5.71 4.01
C VAL A 432 -11.44 4.79 3.54
N GLU A 433 -11.45 3.52 3.94
CA GLU A 433 -10.42 2.52 3.58
C GLU A 433 -10.87 1.55 2.47
N GLY A 434 -12.17 1.47 2.21
CA GLY A 434 -12.67 0.55 1.20
C GLY A 434 -14.18 0.58 1.03
N ASN A 435 -14.69 -0.40 0.30
CA ASN A 435 -16.12 -0.57 0.13
C ASN A 435 -16.76 -1.07 1.43
N ILE A 436 -17.95 -0.56 1.72
CA ILE A 436 -18.80 -1.02 2.81
C ILE A 436 -19.98 -1.74 2.19
N THR A 437 -20.08 -3.05 2.40
CA THR A 437 -21.21 -3.85 1.91
C THR A 437 -22.10 -4.26 3.09
N LEU A 438 -23.37 -3.92 2.99
CA LEU A 438 -24.35 -4.22 4.02
C LEU A 438 -25.67 -4.72 3.42
N SER A 439 -26.36 -5.54 4.20
CA SER A 439 -27.73 -6.00 3.92
C SER A 439 -28.70 -5.19 4.75
N VAL A 440 -29.73 -4.65 4.11
CA VAL A 440 -30.81 -3.87 4.75
C VAL A 440 -32.07 -4.70 4.69
N GLY A 441 -32.62 -5.05 5.85
CA GLY A 441 -33.92 -5.71 5.96
C GLY A 441 -35.05 -4.70 5.97
N ILE A 442 -36.05 -4.88 5.15
CA ILE A 442 -37.21 -4.00 5.04
C ILE A 442 -38.49 -4.88 5.09
N SER A 443 -39.34 -4.66 6.07
CA SER A 443 -40.63 -5.34 6.19
C SER A 443 -41.55 -4.96 5.03
N ALA A 444 -42.59 -5.78 4.78
CA ALA A 444 -43.59 -5.53 3.74
C ALA A 444 -44.30 -4.16 3.87
N ASP A 445 -44.34 -3.55 5.04
CA ASP A 445 -44.90 -2.23 5.29
C ASP A 445 -43.92 -1.07 5.12
N GLY A 446 -42.64 -1.36 4.83
CA GLY A 446 -41.55 -0.36 4.62
C GLY A 446 -40.82 0.02 5.89
N THR A 447 -40.93 -0.74 6.98
CA THR A 447 -40.17 -0.55 8.21
C THR A 447 -38.82 -1.24 8.08
N VAL A 448 -37.73 -0.58 8.48
CA VAL A 448 -36.39 -1.21 8.51
C VAL A 448 -36.35 -2.21 9.66
N THR A 449 -36.14 -3.47 9.36
CA THR A 449 -36.05 -4.55 10.37
C THR A 449 -34.67 -4.70 10.95
N GLY A 450 -33.64 -4.22 10.26
CA GLY A 450 -32.26 -4.24 10.73
C GLY A 450 -31.27 -4.00 9.61
N ILE A 451 -30.00 -3.83 9.99
CA ILE A 451 -28.86 -3.78 9.10
C ILE A 451 -27.78 -4.77 9.54
N ALA A 452 -27.17 -5.47 8.58
CA ALA A 452 -26.05 -6.36 8.83
C ALA A 452 -24.93 -6.11 7.83
N PHE A 453 -23.70 -6.04 8.29
CA PHE A 453 -22.54 -5.84 7.43
C PHE A 453 -22.03 -7.19 6.92
N THR A 454 -21.93 -7.32 5.59
CA THR A 454 -21.28 -8.46 4.95
C THR A 454 -19.79 -8.18 4.76
N GLU A 455 -19.44 -6.91 4.50
CA GLU A 455 -18.05 -6.45 4.38
C GLU A 455 -17.94 -5.03 4.94
N LEU A 456 -17.08 -4.86 5.95
CA LEU A 456 -16.81 -3.58 6.60
C LEU A 456 -15.30 -3.39 6.68
N ASN A 457 -14.71 -2.91 5.59
CA ASN A 457 -13.27 -2.64 5.50
C ASN A 457 -12.99 -1.19 5.89
N GLU A 458 -13.10 -0.91 7.19
CA GLU A 458 -12.94 0.42 7.74
C GLU A 458 -11.92 0.43 8.87
N THR A 459 -11.39 1.61 9.18
CA THR A 459 -10.39 1.81 10.23
C THR A 459 -10.89 1.27 11.58
N PRO A 460 -10.20 0.30 12.20
CA PRO A 460 -10.54 -0.22 13.52
C PRO A 460 -10.58 0.89 14.58
N GLY A 461 -11.64 0.90 15.38
CA GLY A 461 -11.84 1.90 16.44
C GLY A 461 -12.38 3.25 15.94
N LEU A 462 -12.66 3.39 14.63
CA LEU A 462 -13.31 4.54 14.01
C LEU A 462 -14.46 4.08 13.12
N GLY A 463 -14.24 3.92 11.81
CA GLY A 463 -15.27 3.48 10.87
C GLY A 463 -15.80 2.08 11.16
N SER A 464 -15.00 1.19 11.75
CA SER A 464 -15.44 -0.13 12.20
C SER A 464 -16.50 -0.10 13.31
N LEU A 465 -16.62 1.01 14.07
CA LEU A 465 -17.66 1.19 15.09
C LEU A 465 -19.07 1.29 14.49
N CYS A 466 -19.19 1.56 13.17
CA CYS A 466 -20.46 1.47 12.47
C CYS A 466 -21.06 0.04 12.51
N GLY A 467 -20.21 -0.98 12.72
CA GLY A 467 -20.64 -2.38 12.89
C GLY A 467 -21.14 -2.73 14.30
N GLU A 468 -20.97 -1.86 15.28
CA GLU A 468 -21.39 -2.12 16.66
C GLU A 468 -22.90 -1.90 16.88
N PRO A 469 -23.51 -2.61 17.85
CA PRO A 469 -24.94 -2.49 18.15
C PRO A 469 -25.37 -1.04 18.42
N ALA A 470 -24.54 -0.25 19.08
CA ALA A 470 -24.83 1.15 19.39
C ALA A 470 -25.17 2.02 18.17
N PHE A 471 -24.58 1.70 17.00
CA PHE A 471 -24.90 2.38 15.75
C PHE A 471 -25.99 1.65 14.96
N LYS A 472 -25.94 0.32 14.87
CA LYS A 472 -26.88 -0.51 14.11
C LYS A 472 -28.32 -0.43 14.64
N ASP A 473 -28.47 -0.40 15.97
CA ASP A 473 -29.77 -0.44 16.63
C ASP A 473 -30.59 0.84 16.41
N GLN A 474 -29.97 1.95 15.99
CA GLN A 474 -30.67 3.19 15.66
C GLN A 474 -31.58 3.06 14.44
N PHE A 475 -31.33 2.09 13.55
CA PHE A 475 -32.11 1.84 12.34
C PHE A 475 -33.26 0.85 12.57
N LEU A 476 -33.23 0.13 13.70
CA LEU A 476 -34.13 -1.00 13.97
C LEU A 476 -35.56 -0.53 14.25
N GLY A 477 -36.53 -1.07 13.53
CA GLY A 477 -37.97 -0.78 13.72
C GLY A 477 -38.40 0.61 13.28
N VAL A 478 -37.53 1.34 12.57
CA VAL A 478 -37.84 2.70 12.11
C VAL A 478 -38.52 2.66 10.75
N ARG A 479 -39.65 3.37 10.64
CA ARG A 479 -40.33 3.62 9.37
C ARG A 479 -40.14 5.06 8.96
N THR A 480 -39.27 5.30 7.99
CA THR A 480 -38.92 6.64 7.51
C THR A 480 -38.73 6.65 6.01
N ASP A 481 -38.82 7.82 5.43
CA ASP A 481 -38.46 8.01 4.02
C ASP A 481 -36.95 8.11 3.83
N TRP A 482 -36.27 8.72 4.78
CA TRP A 482 -34.81 8.97 4.73
C TRP A 482 -34.23 8.90 6.13
N PHE A 483 -32.99 8.48 6.21
CA PHE A 483 -32.15 8.71 7.39
C PHE A 483 -31.23 9.90 7.13
N ALA A 484 -31.15 10.82 8.09
CA ALA A 484 -30.23 11.94 8.08
C ALA A 484 -29.18 11.76 9.19
N LEU A 485 -27.91 12.10 8.90
CA LEU A 485 -26.86 12.03 9.89
C LEU A 485 -26.86 13.33 10.72
N SER A 486 -26.94 13.22 12.03
CA SER A 486 -26.88 14.35 12.96
C SER A 486 -25.61 15.19 12.75
N GLY A 487 -25.76 16.51 12.63
CA GLY A 487 -24.63 17.43 12.42
C GLY A 487 -24.10 17.54 10.99
N SER A 488 -24.68 16.89 10.00
CA SER A 488 -24.22 16.90 8.60
C SER A 488 -24.95 17.90 7.72
N GLY A 489 -25.28 19.10 8.15
CA GLY A 489 -25.74 20.23 7.31
C GLY A 489 -26.73 19.96 6.14
N MET A 490 -27.39 18.81 6.12
CA MET A 490 -28.37 18.45 5.10
C MET A 490 -29.67 19.25 5.39
N VAL A 491 -29.97 20.25 4.58
CA VAL A 491 -31.21 21.03 4.71
C VAL A 491 -32.36 20.25 4.13
N ILE A 492 -33.33 19.90 4.97
CA ILE A 492 -34.58 19.23 4.56
C ILE A 492 -35.69 20.29 4.54
N ASP A 493 -36.19 20.62 3.37
CA ASP A 493 -37.41 21.45 3.24
C ASP A 493 -38.64 20.57 3.46
N GLY A 494 -39.35 20.79 4.57
CA GLY A 494 -40.65 20.20 4.79
C GLY A 494 -40.96 19.58 6.15
N ALA A 495 -40.15 19.81 7.20
CA ALA A 495 -40.48 19.35 8.53
C ALA A 495 -41.51 20.28 9.20
N SER A 496 -42.78 19.87 9.21
CA SER A 496 -43.79 20.37 10.14
C SER A 496 -43.40 19.94 11.56
N ALA A 497 -42.99 20.92 12.38
CA ALA A 497 -42.60 20.74 13.76
C ALA A 497 -43.80 20.19 14.57
N ALA A 498 -43.68 18.97 15.06
CA ALA A 498 -44.48 18.50 16.20
C ALA A 498 -43.72 18.83 17.49
N THR A 499 -44.15 19.91 18.12
CA THR A 499 -43.73 20.35 19.44
C THR A 499 -44.05 19.32 20.50
N GLY A 500 -43.03 18.83 21.20
CA GLY A 500 -43.14 18.18 22.49
C GLY A 500 -42.28 18.93 23.51
N THR A 501 -42.98 19.62 24.39
CA THR A 501 -42.46 20.43 25.51
C THR A 501 -41.74 19.61 26.55
N ALA A 502 -40.65 20.13 27.07
CA ALA A 502 -40.38 20.21 28.52
C ALA A 502 -39.12 21.03 28.83
N ASP A 503 -39.35 22.20 29.40
CA ASP A 503 -38.71 22.90 30.57
C ASP A 503 -37.32 22.41 31.06
N THR A 504 -36.34 23.26 31.28
CA THR A 504 -36.20 24.37 32.23
C THR A 504 -34.80 24.99 32.14
N ALA A 505 -34.83 26.28 31.98
CA ALA A 505 -34.14 27.35 32.73
C ALA A 505 -32.66 27.28 33.15
N SER A 506 -31.95 28.31 32.77
CA SER A 506 -31.18 29.29 33.53
C SER A 506 -29.91 29.68 32.76
N GLY A 507 -29.77 30.79 32.16
CA GLY A 507 -29.52 32.12 32.64
C GLY A 507 -28.03 32.41 32.84
N ALA A 508 -27.43 33.18 31.91
CA ALA A 508 -26.48 34.23 32.25
C ALA A 508 -26.07 35.04 30.98
N THR A 509 -26.35 36.29 31.08
CA THR A 509 -25.97 37.43 30.24
C THR A 509 -24.47 37.64 30.16
N GLY A 510 -23.98 38.06 29.00
CA GLY A 510 -22.61 38.57 28.82
C GLY A 510 -22.38 39.10 27.40
N THR A 511 -22.46 40.41 27.32
CA THR A 511 -22.25 41.41 26.29
C THR A 511 -21.22 41.13 25.21
N ALA A 512 -21.56 41.67 24.02
CA ALA A 512 -20.84 41.86 22.79
C ALA A 512 -19.40 42.41 22.92
N ASP A 513 -18.54 41.98 22.00
CA ASP A 513 -17.76 42.94 21.21
C ASP A 513 -17.35 42.30 19.88
N ALA A 514 -17.47 43.12 18.84
CA ALA A 514 -17.16 42.86 17.45
C ALA A 514 -15.64 42.99 17.23
N GLU A 515 -15.10 42.21 16.31
CA GLU A 515 -14.33 42.62 15.14
C GLU A 515 -13.43 41.50 14.61
N THR A 516 -13.46 41.44 13.34
CA THR A 516 -12.47 41.15 12.31
C THR A 516 -12.48 39.77 11.68
N GLY A 517 -13.00 39.79 10.47
CA GLY A 517 -12.38 39.35 9.21
C GLY A 517 -11.65 38.00 9.20
N ALA A 518 -12.37 36.95 8.85
CA ALA A 518 -11.76 35.79 8.22
C ALA A 518 -12.49 35.52 6.91
N THR A 519 -11.76 35.72 5.83
CA THR A 519 -12.14 35.35 4.47
C THR A 519 -12.48 33.86 4.42
N ALA A 520 -13.74 33.56 4.16
CA ALA A 520 -14.20 32.22 3.85
C ALA A 520 -13.55 31.78 2.52
N SER A 521 -12.71 30.77 2.56
CA SER A 521 -12.32 30.01 1.40
C SER A 521 -13.56 29.31 0.84
N SER A 522 -13.77 29.48 -0.45
CA SER A 522 -14.82 28.83 -1.22
C SER A 522 -14.57 27.32 -1.25
N ASP A 523 -15.08 26.61 -0.26
CA ASP A 523 -15.28 25.17 -0.36
C ASP A 523 -16.44 24.92 -1.32
N SER A 524 -16.18 24.02 -2.25
CA SER A 524 -17.09 23.50 -3.26
C SER A 524 -18.49 23.31 -2.66
N VAL A 525 -19.46 24.03 -3.18
CA VAL A 525 -20.88 23.86 -2.91
C VAL A 525 -21.25 22.45 -3.42
N GLU A 526 -21.22 21.46 -2.52
CA GLU A 526 -21.91 20.19 -2.76
C GLU A 526 -23.37 20.52 -3.06
N SER A 527 -23.85 20.06 -4.20
CA SER A 527 -25.23 20.23 -4.63
C SER A 527 -26.17 19.74 -3.53
N VAL A 528 -26.85 20.67 -2.87
CA VAL A 528 -27.89 20.35 -1.87
C VAL A 528 -29.03 19.65 -2.59
N THR A 529 -29.11 18.35 -2.44
CA THR A 529 -30.25 17.57 -2.95
C THR A 529 -31.39 17.71 -1.97
N VAL A 530 -32.43 18.41 -2.37
CA VAL A 530 -33.68 18.55 -1.58
C VAL A 530 -34.43 17.23 -1.67
N MET A 531 -34.49 16.49 -0.57
CA MET A 531 -35.29 15.28 -0.46
C MET A 531 -36.63 15.59 0.20
N THR A 532 -37.74 15.16 -0.42
CA THR A 532 -39.10 15.37 0.11
C THR A 532 -39.57 14.08 0.80
N GLY A 533 -40.00 14.16 2.06
CA GLY A 533 -40.51 13.03 2.85
C GLY A 533 -40.21 13.11 4.33
N SER A 534 -40.67 12.10 5.11
CA SER A 534 -40.35 11.99 6.53
C SER A 534 -38.88 11.60 6.74
N SER A 535 -38.15 12.29 7.62
CA SER A 535 -36.76 11.98 7.95
C SER A 535 -36.59 11.57 9.40
N THR A 536 -35.67 10.66 9.65
CA THR A 536 -35.21 10.29 11.01
C THR A 536 -33.73 10.60 11.14
N GLU A 537 -33.37 11.32 12.19
CA GLU A 537 -31.97 11.63 12.51
C GLU A 537 -31.26 10.45 13.18
N ILE A 538 -30.02 10.20 12.74
CA ILE A 538 -29.15 9.14 13.24
C ILE A 538 -27.86 9.78 13.75
N ASP A 539 -27.42 9.37 14.94
CA ASP A 539 -26.15 9.82 15.49
C ASP A 539 -24.99 9.13 14.81
N GLY A 540 -24.10 9.93 14.22
CA GLY A 540 -22.87 9.43 13.59
C GLY A 540 -21.84 8.98 14.62
N VAL A 541 -20.98 8.04 14.21
CA VAL A 541 -19.82 7.63 15.00
C VAL A 541 -18.85 8.80 15.10
N SER A 542 -18.50 9.19 16.32
CA SER A 542 -17.55 10.29 16.58
C SER A 542 -16.19 9.99 15.93
N GLY A 543 -15.68 10.91 15.11
CA GLY A 543 -14.44 10.74 14.36
C GLY A 543 -14.55 9.90 13.08
N ALA A 544 -15.71 9.29 12.79
CA ALA A 544 -15.96 8.47 11.59
C ALA A 544 -17.16 8.98 10.76
N THR A 545 -17.32 10.29 10.65
CA THR A 545 -18.47 10.92 9.96
C THR A 545 -18.58 10.48 8.50
N LYS A 546 -17.46 10.27 7.81
CA LYS A 546 -17.44 9.84 6.41
C LYS A 546 -17.96 8.41 6.26
N SER A 547 -17.50 7.48 7.10
CA SER A 547 -17.96 6.08 7.11
C SER A 547 -19.43 5.99 7.54
N SER A 548 -19.84 6.74 8.57
CA SER A 548 -21.25 6.83 8.99
C SER A 548 -22.15 7.36 7.86
N ARG A 549 -21.69 8.39 7.12
CA ARG A 549 -22.42 8.91 5.96
C ARG A 549 -22.52 7.89 4.84
N ALA A 550 -21.45 7.14 4.56
CA ALA A 550 -21.44 6.09 3.55
C ALA A 550 -22.48 5.00 3.87
N VAL A 551 -22.62 4.60 5.14
CA VAL A 551 -23.62 3.65 5.61
C VAL A 551 -25.03 4.22 5.48
N VAL A 552 -25.27 5.45 5.93
CA VAL A 552 -26.59 6.11 5.81
C VAL A 552 -27.01 6.24 4.35
N ASN A 553 -26.09 6.63 3.46
CA ASN A 553 -26.35 6.72 2.02
C ASN A 553 -26.72 5.35 1.41
N ALA A 554 -26.03 4.28 1.81
CA ALA A 554 -26.36 2.93 1.35
C ALA A 554 -27.75 2.48 1.80
N ILE A 555 -28.13 2.77 3.05
CA ILE A 555 -29.46 2.46 3.57
C ILE A 555 -30.54 3.27 2.84
N ASN A 556 -30.31 4.55 2.61
CA ASN A 556 -31.22 5.40 1.85
C ASN A 556 -31.39 4.94 0.40
N ALA A 557 -30.32 4.47 -0.24
CA ALA A 557 -30.39 3.86 -1.57
C ALA A 557 -31.25 2.59 -1.58
N ALA A 558 -31.13 1.72 -0.55
CA ALA A 558 -31.97 0.54 -0.39
C ALA A 558 -33.45 0.91 -0.22
N LEU A 559 -33.75 1.90 0.63
CA LEU A 559 -35.12 2.37 0.85
C LEU A 559 -35.75 2.96 -0.40
N ASP A 560 -35.01 3.76 -1.16
CA ASP A 560 -35.48 4.36 -2.40
C ASP A 560 -35.73 3.30 -3.48
N PHE A 561 -34.81 2.35 -3.61
CA PHE A 561 -34.97 1.21 -4.52
C PHE A 561 -36.23 0.40 -4.17
N PHE A 562 -36.42 0.06 -2.91
CA PHE A 562 -37.59 -0.66 -2.44
C PHE A 562 -38.92 0.07 -2.78
N ARG A 563 -38.98 1.38 -2.58
CA ARG A 563 -40.16 2.18 -2.88
C ARG A 563 -40.43 2.29 -4.37
N THR A 564 -39.38 2.45 -5.16
CA THR A 564 -39.48 2.54 -6.61
C THR A 564 -40.00 1.23 -7.17
N TYR A 565 -39.51 0.10 -6.67
CA TYR A 565 -39.99 -1.23 -7.00
C TYR A 565 -41.46 -1.41 -6.62
N LYS A 566 -41.85 -1.05 -5.40
CA LYS A 566 -43.24 -1.22 -4.92
C LYS A 566 -44.24 -0.29 -5.63
N LYS A 567 -43.80 0.88 -6.10
CA LYS A 567 -44.65 1.80 -6.91
C LYS A 567 -44.78 1.36 -8.36
N GLY A 568 -43.80 0.68 -8.92
CA GLY A 568 -43.81 0.18 -10.30
C GLY A 568 -44.53 -1.16 -10.50
N GLY A 569 -44.82 -1.85 -9.41
CA GLY A 569 -45.51 -3.15 -9.40
C GLY A 569 -47.03 -3.09 -9.20
N MET A 570 -47.69 -1.92 -9.44
CA MET A 570 -49.14 -1.79 -9.53
C MET A 570 -49.58 -1.68 -10.97
#